data_f983e3be9a0eed3e93a3e843d08f67f2
#
_entry.id   f983e3be9a0eed3e93a3e843d08f67f2
#
_cell.length_a   1.000
_cell.length_b   1.000
_cell.length_c   1.000
_cell.angle_alpha   90.00
_cell.angle_beta   90.00
_cell.angle_gamma   90.00
#
_symmetry.space_group_name_H-M   'P 1'
#
loop_
_entity.id
_entity.type
_entity.pdbx_description
1 polymer ?
#
loop_
_entity_poly.entity_id
_entity_poly.type
_entity_poly.pdbx_seq_one_letter_code
_entity_poly.pdbx_strand_id
1 'polypeptide(L)'
;MMRSVKVAIALVLIAGGTSCVTTGGEKGQTGKAGSESGGIYGGFASSGHSIGKALGGVFDEVERQFLGSAKQRAANAKTNERITWSARSSKTGKTTKGYVVPGEIYTKADGRQCRQLRQVTQKDGKTYEENSLVCKSSQGWEEATL
;
A
#
# COMPACT_ATOMS: atom_id res chain seq x y z
N MET A 1 56.21 10.85 7.81
CA MET A 1 55.72 10.72 9.20
C MET A 1 54.29 10.22 9.15
N MET A 2 54.09 8.91 9.29
CA MET A 2 52.79 8.23 9.28
C MET A 2 52.27 8.17 10.71
N ARG A 3 51.06 8.72 10.94
CA ARG A 3 50.33 8.58 12.21
C ARG A 3 49.24 7.54 12.01
N SER A 4 49.45 6.35 12.56
CA SER A 4 48.44 5.29 12.65
C SER A 4 47.42 5.67 13.72
N VAL A 5 46.16 5.74 13.29
CA VAL A 5 45.00 5.83 14.21
C VAL A 5 44.48 4.42 14.42
N LYS A 6 44.64 3.92 15.65
CA LYS A 6 44.03 2.67 16.10
C LYS A 6 42.61 2.94 16.53
N VAL A 7 41.64 2.40 15.82
CA VAL A 7 40.23 2.42 16.25
C VAL A 7 39.98 1.16 17.08
N ALA A 8 39.66 1.35 18.34
CA ALA A 8 39.25 0.29 19.24
C ALA A 8 37.77 -0.02 19.03
N ILE A 9 37.47 -1.25 18.68
CA ILE A 9 36.11 -1.76 18.56
C ILE A 9 35.72 -2.30 19.94
N ALA A 10 34.77 -1.65 20.60
CA ALA A 10 34.17 -2.13 21.83
C ALA A 10 33.00 -3.08 21.48
N LEU A 11 33.17 -4.34 21.81
CA LEU A 11 32.17 -5.39 21.69
C LEU A 11 31.24 -5.30 22.90
N VAL A 12 30.00 -4.91 22.73
CA VAL A 12 28.96 -5.00 23.78
C VAL A 12 28.17 -6.28 23.56
N LEU A 13 28.43 -7.26 24.40
CA LEU A 13 27.64 -8.47 24.54
C LEU A 13 26.43 -8.14 25.47
N ILE A 14 25.21 -8.18 24.95
CA ILE A 14 24.01 -8.20 25.77
C ILE A 14 23.45 -9.62 25.74
N ALA A 15 23.64 -10.32 26.81
CA ALA A 15 23.05 -11.61 27.09
C ALA A 15 21.66 -11.47 27.71
N GLY A 16 20.76 -12.36 27.35
CA GLY A 16 19.77 -12.88 28.25
C GLY A 16 18.38 -12.25 28.21
N GLY A 17 17.42 -13.05 27.75
CA GLY A 17 16.00 -12.82 27.90
C GLY A 17 15.18 -13.94 27.32
N THR A 18 15.39 -15.18 27.81
CA THR A 18 14.43 -16.28 27.64
C THR A 18 13.21 -16.00 28.50
N SER A 19 12.06 -15.76 27.88
CA SER A 19 10.77 -15.79 28.56
C SER A 19 9.91 -16.89 27.98
N CYS A 20 9.57 -17.77 28.89
CA CYS A 20 8.85 -19.02 28.74
C CYS A 20 7.47 -18.86 28.12
N VAL A 21 7.19 -19.79 27.25
CA VAL A 21 5.86 -20.21 26.83
C VAL A 21 5.09 -20.75 28.02
N THR A 22 3.92 -20.20 28.29
CA THR A 22 2.93 -20.84 29.14
C THR A 22 1.81 -21.36 28.27
N THR A 23 1.77 -22.68 28.16
CA THR A 23 0.65 -23.46 27.64
C THR A 23 -0.51 -23.35 28.64
N GLY A 24 -1.67 -22.94 28.19
CA GLY A 24 -2.88 -22.97 28.98
C GLY A 24 -4.09 -22.69 28.08
N GLY A 25 -4.89 -23.68 27.91
CA GLY A 25 -5.98 -23.81 27.00
C GLY A 25 -7.20 -22.95 27.29
N GLU A 26 -8.13 -23.12 26.38
CA GLU A 26 -9.58 -23.06 26.48
C GLU A 26 -10.32 -21.76 26.15
N LYS A 27 -11.14 -21.99 25.12
CA LYS A 27 -12.49 -21.45 24.88
C LYS A 27 -12.68 -19.98 24.55
N GLY A 28 -13.02 -19.79 23.28
CA GLY A 28 -14.18 -18.99 22.90
C GLY A 28 -14.14 -17.52 23.25
N GLN A 29 -13.52 -16.73 22.39
CA GLN A 29 -13.93 -15.35 22.29
C GLN A 29 -13.85 -14.93 20.83
N THR A 30 -15.03 -14.66 20.27
CA THR A 30 -15.22 -13.88 19.07
C THR A 30 -14.52 -12.54 19.25
N GLY A 31 -13.22 -12.54 19.02
CA GLY A 31 -12.38 -11.35 19.01
C GLY A 31 -12.67 -10.56 17.75
N LYS A 32 -13.41 -9.48 17.93
CA LYS A 32 -13.46 -8.35 17.02
C LYS A 32 -12.01 -7.99 16.70
N ALA A 33 -11.54 -8.40 15.52
CA ALA A 33 -10.22 -8.06 15.03
C ALA A 33 -10.20 -6.55 14.82
N GLY A 34 -9.70 -5.84 15.80
CA GLY A 34 -9.26 -4.48 15.66
C GLY A 34 -8.07 -4.51 14.72
N SER A 35 -8.27 -4.09 13.49
CA SER A 35 -7.21 -3.89 12.52
C SER A 35 -6.41 -2.66 12.93
N GLU A 36 -5.50 -2.82 13.87
CA GLU A 36 -4.38 -1.90 14.06
C GLU A 36 -3.23 -2.35 13.17
N SER A 37 -3.42 -2.21 11.90
CA SER A 37 -2.34 -2.18 10.92
C SER A 37 -2.25 -0.76 10.38
N GLY A 38 -1.70 0.13 11.19
CA GLY A 38 -1.28 1.46 10.79
C GLY A 38 -0.07 1.41 9.86
N GLY A 39 -0.15 0.67 8.78
CA GLY A 39 0.82 0.70 7.70
C GLY A 39 0.46 1.79 6.71
N ILE A 40 1.48 2.33 6.04
CA ILE A 40 1.41 3.25 4.90
C ILE A 40 0.41 2.86 3.79
N TYR A 41 -0.21 1.71 3.91
CA TYR A 41 -1.24 1.18 3.01
C TYR A 41 -2.67 1.57 3.42
N GLY A 42 -2.86 2.16 4.61
CA GLY A 42 -4.18 2.43 5.16
C GLY A 42 -5.00 3.42 4.34
N GLY A 43 -4.37 4.48 3.81
CA GLY A 43 -5.04 5.50 3.03
C GLY A 43 -5.59 5.00 1.69
N PHE A 44 -4.88 4.07 1.04
CA PHE A 44 -5.30 3.51 -0.25
C PHE A 44 -6.13 2.23 -0.14
N ALA A 45 -6.00 1.48 0.96
CA ALA A 45 -6.82 0.30 1.19
C ALA A 45 -8.27 0.67 1.55
N SER A 46 -8.46 1.78 2.28
CA SER A 46 -9.80 2.32 2.55
C SER A 46 -10.42 2.99 1.33
N SER A 47 -9.61 3.56 0.42
CA SER A 47 -10.08 4.11 -0.86
C SER A 47 -10.48 3.06 -1.89
N GLY A 48 -10.37 1.78 -1.56
CA GLY A 48 -11.02 0.71 -2.33
C GLY A 48 -12.53 0.92 -2.53
N HIS A 49 -13.12 1.85 -1.78
CA HIS A 49 -14.49 2.32 -1.98
C HIS A 49 -14.63 3.39 -3.07
N SER A 50 -13.55 4.08 -3.42
CA SER A 50 -13.53 5.09 -4.48
C SER A 50 -12.97 4.59 -5.81
N ILE A 51 -12.62 3.30 -5.90
CA ILE A 51 -12.47 2.65 -7.20
C ILE A 51 -13.88 2.60 -7.79
N GLY A 52 -14.26 3.68 -8.43
CA GLY A 52 -15.56 3.99 -8.99
C GLY A 52 -16.71 3.13 -8.50
N LYS A 53 -17.83 3.65 -8.21
CA LYS A 53 -19.04 2.87 -7.85
C LYS A 53 -19.27 1.67 -8.80
N ALA A 54 -18.69 1.72 -10.02
CA ALA A 54 -18.75 0.66 -11.02
C ALA A 54 -17.87 -0.57 -10.73
N LEU A 55 -16.78 -0.42 -9.95
CA LEU A 55 -15.82 -1.52 -9.72
C LEU A 55 -15.81 -2.02 -8.25
N GLY A 56 -16.47 -1.34 -7.33
CA GLY A 56 -16.46 -1.66 -5.89
C GLY A 56 -16.94 -3.06 -5.53
N GLY A 57 -17.75 -3.70 -6.37
CA GLY A 57 -18.18 -5.09 -6.23
C GLY A 57 -17.35 -6.11 -7.02
N VAL A 58 -16.45 -5.64 -7.87
CA VAL A 58 -15.69 -6.50 -8.80
C VAL A 58 -14.42 -7.06 -8.18
N PHE A 59 -13.78 -6.31 -7.26
CA PHE A 59 -12.55 -6.69 -6.60
C PHE A 59 -12.79 -7.27 -5.21
N ASP A 60 -12.08 -8.35 -4.88
CA ASP A 60 -12.03 -8.85 -3.51
C ASP A 60 -10.99 -8.08 -2.66
N GLU A 61 -10.91 -8.41 -1.38
CA GLU A 61 -10.03 -7.71 -0.45
C GLU A 61 -8.54 -7.82 -0.84
N VAL A 62 -8.11 -9.00 -1.28
CA VAL A 62 -6.72 -9.22 -1.69
C VAL A 62 -6.39 -8.38 -2.93
N GLU A 63 -7.26 -8.38 -3.92
CA GLU A 63 -7.09 -7.57 -5.13
C GLU A 63 -7.03 -6.07 -4.81
N ARG A 64 -7.90 -5.60 -3.89
CA ARG A 64 -7.89 -4.20 -3.43
C ARG A 64 -6.59 -3.79 -2.74
N GLN A 65 -6.02 -4.67 -1.90
CA GLN A 65 -4.75 -4.42 -1.22
C GLN A 65 -3.59 -4.29 -2.22
N PHE A 66 -3.50 -5.19 -3.19
CA PHE A 66 -2.46 -5.13 -4.22
C PHE A 66 -2.60 -3.88 -5.10
N LEU A 67 -3.81 -3.53 -5.48
CA LEU A 67 -4.08 -2.32 -6.24
C LEU A 67 -3.75 -1.06 -5.43
N GLY A 68 -4.14 -0.99 -4.16
CA GLY A 68 -3.81 0.12 -3.26
C GLY A 68 -2.29 0.31 -3.11
N SER A 69 -1.55 -0.79 -2.95
CA SER A 69 -0.08 -0.77 -2.94
C SER A 69 0.52 -0.27 -4.26
N ALA A 70 -0.06 -0.66 -5.40
CA ALA A 70 0.38 -0.17 -6.70
C ALA A 70 0.10 1.33 -6.89
N LYS A 71 -1.06 1.82 -6.46
CA LYS A 71 -1.40 3.25 -6.45
C LYS A 71 -0.43 4.05 -5.58
N GLN A 72 -0.09 3.56 -4.38
CA GLN A 72 0.88 4.21 -3.49
C GLN A 72 2.28 4.31 -4.13
N ARG A 73 2.75 3.23 -4.75
CA ARG A 73 4.02 3.22 -5.48
C ARG A 73 3.98 4.19 -6.67
N ALA A 74 2.89 4.19 -7.43
CA ALA A 74 2.70 5.09 -8.56
C ALA A 74 2.67 6.57 -8.12
N ALA A 75 2.02 6.88 -6.99
CA ALA A 75 1.98 8.24 -6.46
C ALA A 75 3.39 8.78 -6.14
N ASN A 76 4.35 7.92 -5.80
CA ASN A 76 5.75 8.27 -5.54
C ASN A 76 6.69 8.07 -6.74
N ALA A 77 6.20 7.49 -7.83
CA ALA A 77 7.01 7.18 -9.01
C ALA A 77 7.20 8.42 -9.91
N LYS A 78 8.09 8.28 -10.90
CA LYS A 78 8.27 9.31 -11.93
C LYS A 78 7.01 9.42 -12.80
N THR A 79 6.77 10.60 -13.33
CA THR A 79 5.70 10.85 -14.30
C THR A 79 5.79 9.85 -15.47
N ASN A 80 4.65 9.28 -15.85
CA ASN A 80 4.53 8.26 -16.91
C ASN A 80 5.21 6.90 -16.61
N GLU A 81 5.75 6.68 -15.41
CA GLU A 81 6.29 5.38 -15.03
C GLU A 81 5.17 4.37 -14.82
N ARG A 82 5.22 3.24 -15.51
CA ARG A 82 4.21 2.19 -15.38
C ARG A 82 4.50 1.29 -14.19
N ILE A 83 3.65 1.32 -13.19
CA ILE A 83 3.71 0.45 -12.01
C ILE A 83 2.77 -0.73 -12.19
N THR A 84 3.30 -1.89 -12.49
CA THR A 84 2.52 -3.12 -12.68
C THR A 84 2.15 -3.76 -11.33
N TRP A 85 1.00 -4.44 -11.32
CA TRP A 85 0.56 -5.24 -10.19
C TRP A 85 -0.19 -6.49 -10.67
N SER A 86 -0.26 -7.47 -9.80
CA SER A 86 -1.01 -8.70 -10.03
C SER A 86 -1.45 -9.26 -8.68
N ALA A 87 -2.66 -9.77 -8.62
CA ALA A 87 -3.21 -10.41 -7.43
C ALA A 87 -4.03 -11.64 -7.82
N ARG A 88 -4.01 -12.65 -6.99
CA ARG A 88 -4.89 -13.81 -7.13
C ARG A 88 -6.11 -13.62 -6.22
N SER A 89 -7.29 -13.63 -6.82
CA SER A 89 -8.54 -13.50 -6.10
C SER A 89 -8.68 -14.60 -5.05
N SER A 90 -8.95 -14.22 -3.82
CA SER A 90 -9.23 -15.16 -2.72
C SER A 90 -10.56 -15.90 -2.90
N LYS A 91 -11.49 -15.30 -3.63
CA LYS A 91 -12.82 -15.85 -3.87
C LYS A 91 -12.87 -16.81 -5.06
N THR A 92 -12.20 -16.47 -6.15
CA THR A 92 -12.29 -17.21 -7.41
C THR A 92 -11.03 -17.98 -7.78
N GLY A 93 -9.90 -17.70 -7.13
CA GLY A 93 -8.59 -18.25 -7.47
C GLY A 93 -8.02 -17.74 -8.80
N LYS A 94 -8.74 -16.88 -9.53
CA LYS A 94 -8.27 -16.29 -10.79
C LYS A 94 -7.31 -15.15 -10.55
N THR A 95 -6.43 -14.91 -11.51
CA THR A 95 -5.47 -13.81 -11.44
C THR A 95 -6.04 -12.57 -12.11
N THR A 96 -6.04 -11.47 -11.36
CA THR A 96 -6.27 -10.11 -11.84
C THR A 96 -4.93 -9.41 -11.98
N LYS A 97 -4.72 -8.67 -13.04
CA LYS A 97 -3.47 -7.95 -13.29
C LYS A 97 -3.75 -6.59 -13.89
N GLY A 98 -2.81 -5.67 -13.69
CA GLY A 98 -2.96 -4.34 -14.23
C GLY A 98 -1.72 -3.49 -14.05
N TYR A 99 -1.89 -2.21 -14.28
CA TYR A 99 -0.86 -1.22 -14.04
C TYR A 99 -1.47 0.14 -13.67
N VAL A 100 -0.67 0.95 -13.00
CA VAL A 100 -0.99 2.34 -12.66
C VAL A 100 0.08 3.23 -13.26
N VAL A 101 -0.33 4.31 -13.91
CA VAL A 101 0.56 5.31 -14.51
C VAL A 101 0.29 6.66 -13.86
N PRO A 102 1.28 7.27 -13.18
CA PRO A 102 1.11 8.60 -12.60
C PRO A 102 1.27 9.68 -13.66
N GLY A 103 0.40 10.67 -13.59
CA GLY A 103 0.54 11.93 -14.31
C GLY A 103 1.54 12.89 -13.66
N GLU A 104 1.61 14.11 -14.15
CA GLU A 104 2.45 15.16 -13.58
C GLU A 104 1.95 15.61 -12.21
N ILE A 105 2.88 16.07 -11.37
CA ILE A 105 2.55 16.71 -10.09
C ILE A 105 2.25 18.17 -10.36
N TYR A 106 1.13 18.65 -9.86
CA TYR A 106 0.77 20.07 -9.91
C TYR A 106 0.32 20.54 -8.53
N THR A 107 0.40 21.83 -8.30
CA THR A 107 -0.04 22.46 -7.04
C THR A 107 -1.42 23.05 -7.22
N LYS A 108 -2.37 22.66 -6.37
CA LYS A 108 -3.71 23.25 -6.32
C LYS A 108 -3.67 24.66 -5.71
N ALA A 109 -4.75 25.40 -5.86
CA ALA A 109 -4.90 26.74 -5.28
C ALA A 109 -4.77 26.76 -3.74
N ASP A 110 -5.09 25.66 -3.08
CA ASP A 110 -4.93 25.46 -1.63
C ASP A 110 -3.48 25.09 -1.21
N GLY A 111 -2.53 25.08 -2.14
CA GLY A 111 -1.11 24.78 -1.90
C GLY A 111 -0.77 23.29 -1.86
N ARG A 112 -1.75 22.39 -1.97
CA ARG A 112 -1.49 20.94 -1.96
C ARG A 112 -0.93 20.47 -3.31
N GLN A 113 0.07 19.61 -3.25
CA GLN A 113 0.57 18.91 -4.42
C GLN A 113 -0.38 17.74 -4.74
N CYS A 114 -0.82 17.67 -5.99
CA CYS A 114 -1.71 16.62 -6.46
C CYS A 114 -1.22 16.05 -7.79
N ARG A 115 -1.66 14.84 -8.12
CA ARG A 115 -1.43 14.22 -9.43
C ARG A 115 -2.55 13.25 -9.77
N GLN A 116 -2.76 13.03 -11.05
CA GLN A 116 -3.68 11.99 -11.51
C GLN A 116 -2.97 10.64 -11.59
N LEU A 117 -3.68 9.58 -11.27
CA LEU A 117 -3.27 8.20 -11.48
C LEU A 117 -4.24 7.56 -12.48
N ARG A 118 -3.71 7.15 -13.63
CA ARG A 118 -4.46 6.34 -14.60
C ARG A 118 -4.23 4.87 -14.30
N GLN A 119 -5.30 4.17 -14.03
CA GLN A 119 -5.29 2.75 -13.73
C GLN A 119 -5.89 1.95 -14.89
N VAL A 120 -5.24 0.85 -15.24
CA VAL A 120 -5.77 -0.13 -16.18
C VAL A 120 -5.71 -1.50 -15.52
N THR A 121 -6.83 -2.21 -15.50
CA THR A 121 -6.96 -3.52 -14.87
C THR A 121 -7.60 -4.51 -15.82
N GLN A 122 -7.04 -5.71 -15.90
CA GLN A 122 -7.59 -6.85 -16.63
C GLN A 122 -8.09 -7.90 -15.63
N LYS A 123 -9.38 -8.20 -15.69
CA LYS A 123 -10.05 -9.20 -14.86
C LYS A 123 -11.13 -9.92 -15.67
N ASP A 124 -11.13 -11.23 -15.59
CA ASP A 124 -12.13 -12.10 -16.26
C ASP A 124 -12.31 -11.79 -17.77
N GLY A 125 -11.21 -11.52 -18.47
CA GLY A 125 -11.20 -11.18 -19.89
C GLY A 125 -11.69 -9.77 -20.24
N LYS A 126 -12.03 -8.96 -19.24
CA LYS A 126 -12.45 -7.56 -19.40
C LYS A 126 -11.32 -6.62 -18.99
N THR A 127 -11.27 -5.46 -19.65
CA THR A 127 -10.37 -4.37 -19.29
C THR A 127 -11.18 -3.24 -18.68
N TYR A 128 -10.71 -2.77 -17.53
CA TYR A 128 -11.28 -1.63 -16.80
C TYR A 128 -10.23 -0.51 -16.77
N GLU A 129 -10.65 0.70 -17.06
CA GLU A 129 -9.80 1.89 -16.99
C GLU A 129 -10.45 2.91 -16.06
N GLU A 130 -9.64 3.50 -15.19
CA GLU A 130 -10.08 4.49 -14.21
C GLU A 130 -8.99 5.54 -14.00
N ASN A 131 -9.41 6.78 -13.76
CA ASN A 131 -8.55 7.88 -13.36
C ASN A 131 -8.93 8.29 -11.94
N SER A 132 -7.95 8.37 -11.06
CA SER A 132 -8.11 8.89 -9.70
C SER A 132 -7.18 10.08 -9.47
N LEU A 133 -7.63 11.01 -8.63
CA LEU A 133 -6.82 12.14 -8.20
C LEU A 133 -6.25 11.81 -6.82
N VAL A 134 -4.94 11.95 -6.65
CA VAL A 134 -4.29 11.82 -5.34
C VAL A 134 -3.61 13.14 -4.99
N CYS A 135 -3.72 13.52 -3.72
CA CYS A 135 -3.08 14.72 -3.19
C CYS A 135 -2.22 14.40 -1.98
N LYS A 136 -1.13 15.14 -1.81
CA LYS A 136 -0.20 14.95 -0.71
C LYS A 136 -0.75 15.56 0.57
N SER A 137 -0.77 14.77 1.64
CA SER A 137 -1.11 15.18 3.00
C SER A 137 0.11 15.01 3.92
N SER A 138 -0.04 15.30 5.20
CA SER A 138 0.97 15.02 6.22
C SER A 138 1.27 13.52 6.39
N GLN A 139 0.36 12.66 5.97
CA GLN A 139 0.48 11.20 6.07
C GLN A 139 0.91 10.54 4.75
N GLY A 140 1.11 11.31 3.70
CA GLY A 140 1.50 10.84 2.38
C GLY A 140 0.48 11.18 1.30
N TRP A 141 0.43 10.35 0.26
CA TRP A 141 -0.54 10.53 -0.83
C TRP A 141 -1.88 9.90 -0.47
N GLU A 142 -2.94 10.66 -0.60
CA GLU A 142 -4.31 10.26 -0.33
C GLU A 142 -5.20 10.52 -1.54
N GLU A 143 -6.20 9.66 -1.74
CA GLU A 143 -7.18 9.86 -2.80
C GLU A 143 -8.07 11.05 -2.47
N ALA A 144 -8.14 12.01 -3.39
CA ALA A 144 -8.99 13.18 -3.23
C ALA A 144 -10.38 12.87 -3.78
N THR A 145 -11.39 13.17 -2.99
CA THR A 145 -12.77 13.19 -3.49
C THR A 145 -12.91 14.34 -4.49
N LEU A 146 -13.41 14.04 -5.69
CA LEU A 146 -13.74 15.02 -6.71
C LEU A 146 -15.08 15.69 -6.39
#